data_803e4e20688cf72db826554c9185c438
#
_entry.id   803e4e20688cf72db826554c9185c438
#
_cell.length_a   1.000
_cell.length_b   1.000
_cell.length_c   1.000
_cell.angle_alpha   90.00
_cell.angle_beta   90.00
_cell.angle_gamma   90.00
#
_symmetry.space_group_name_H-M   'P 1'
#
loop_
_entity.id
_entity.type
_entity.pdbx_description
1 polymer ?
#
loop_
_entity_poly.entity_id
_entity_poly.type
_entity_poly.pdbx_seq_one_letter_code
_entity_poly.pdbx_strand_id
1 'polypeptide(L)'
;MKLYSPAGRALWLTTFALAGLGACKSVKGTFSATPTATISKRLPPLEITADPGPLAMNDGALPEDPLRLFKAELQRNVLEPTDTATFGYARLVVTKVKTVRTGRSLQAAQVITFLIPSIFGAPLEWYKTDLQAEVQMMNANGELLGTYTGKGTSSVKVAMYSGYSQTEAPRLADVIALREALAQIRPQLDTASTRLRPLMMTGGQVNNPTLPGSSKQ
;
A
#
# COMPACT_ATOMS: atom_id res chain seq x y z
N MET A 1 47.25 41.99 1.19
CA MET A 1 46.66 41.01 0.26
C MET A 1 46.79 39.62 0.84
N LYS A 2 45.69 39.00 1.31
CA LYS A 2 45.72 37.60 1.82
C LYS A 2 45.48 36.66 0.66
N LEU A 3 46.48 35.87 0.32
CA LEU A 3 46.40 34.79 -0.68
C LEU A 3 45.50 33.67 -0.14
N TYR A 4 44.31 33.52 -0.67
CA TYR A 4 43.44 32.39 -0.43
C TYR A 4 44.03 31.15 -1.12
N SER A 5 44.43 30.17 -0.32
CA SER A 5 45.00 28.93 -0.78
C SER A 5 43.98 28.15 -1.65
N PRO A 6 44.34 27.62 -2.81
CA PRO A 6 43.48 26.84 -3.68
C PRO A 6 43.03 25.51 -3.06
N ALA A 7 43.73 25.02 -2.03
CA ALA A 7 43.39 23.79 -1.31
C ALA A 7 42.03 23.89 -0.55
N GLY A 8 41.66 25.08 -0.06
CA GLY A 8 40.38 25.26 0.62
C GLY A 8 39.14 25.17 -0.28
N ARG A 9 39.28 25.51 -1.57
CA ARG A 9 38.18 25.41 -2.55
C ARG A 9 37.90 24.00 -3.00
N ALA A 10 38.93 23.16 -3.10
CA ALA A 10 38.76 21.75 -3.45
C ALA A 10 38.07 20.96 -2.33
N LEU A 11 38.34 21.29 -1.08
CA LEU A 11 37.71 20.61 0.08
C LEU A 11 36.21 20.91 0.18
N TRP A 12 35.76 22.12 -0.16
CA TRP A 12 34.35 22.48 -0.15
C TRP A 12 33.55 21.80 -1.27
N LEU A 13 34.16 21.63 -2.43
CA LEU A 13 33.53 20.95 -3.57
C LEU A 13 33.37 19.42 -3.33
N THR A 14 34.31 18.80 -2.68
CA THR A 14 34.22 17.36 -2.35
C THR A 14 33.23 17.07 -1.25
N THR A 15 33.07 17.94 -0.24
CA THR A 15 32.06 17.78 0.82
C THR A 15 30.63 17.94 0.28
N PHE A 16 30.42 18.82 -0.71
CA PHE A 16 29.10 19.00 -1.33
C PHE A 16 28.72 17.79 -2.22
N ALA A 17 29.68 17.13 -2.87
CA ALA A 17 29.43 15.97 -3.71
C ALA A 17 29.09 14.71 -2.91
N LEU A 18 29.61 14.53 -1.69
CA LEU A 18 29.28 13.38 -0.84
C LEU A 18 27.90 13.50 -0.16
N ALA A 19 27.39 14.69 0.08
CA ALA A 19 26.07 14.89 0.70
C ALA A 19 24.90 14.55 -0.24
N GLY A 20 25.14 14.44 -1.56
CA GLY A 20 24.10 14.18 -2.58
C GLY A 20 23.72 12.71 -2.78
N LEU A 21 24.42 11.74 -2.20
CA LEU A 21 24.27 10.31 -2.52
C LEU A 21 23.22 9.55 -1.69
N GLY A 22 22.45 10.19 -0.86
CA GLY A 22 21.72 9.50 0.19
C GLY A 22 20.20 9.52 0.18
N ALA A 23 19.45 9.72 -0.92
CA ALA A 23 18.02 9.94 -0.73
C ALA A 23 17.04 9.36 -1.77
N CYS A 24 17.30 8.22 -2.36
CA CYS A 24 16.24 7.47 -3.03
C CYS A 24 15.47 6.64 -1.99
N LYS A 25 14.25 7.06 -1.65
CA LYS A 25 13.36 6.24 -0.82
C LYS A 25 12.89 5.03 -1.60
N SER A 26 13.10 3.84 -1.06
CA SER A 26 12.67 2.58 -1.67
C SER A 26 11.23 2.24 -1.28
N VAL A 27 10.45 1.76 -2.23
CA VAL A 27 9.08 1.24 -2.03
C VAL A 27 9.07 0.03 -1.08
N LYS A 28 10.17 -0.75 -1.03
CA LYS A 28 10.28 -1.96 -0.18
C LYS A 28 9.95 -1.69 1.30
N GLY A 29 10.35 -0.56 1.85
CA GLY A 29 10.05 -0.19 3.24
C GLY A 29 8.56 -0.03 3.52
N THR A 30 7.76 0.33 2.52
CA THR A 30 6.32 0.50 2.66
C THR A 30 5.59 -0.82 2.88
N PHE A 31 6.06 -1.92 2.27
CA PHE A 31 5.50 -3.25 2.51
C PHE A 31 5.89 -3.83 3.89
N SER A 32 6.96 -3.34 4.48
CA SER A 32 7.52 -3.84 5.75
C SER A 32 7.15 -2.99 6.97
N ALA A 33 6.34 -1.94 6.79
CA ALA A 33 5.94 -1.08 7.90
C ALA A 33 5.22 -1.90 8.98
N THR A 34 5.62 -1.68 10.23
CA THR A 34 5.08 -2.38 11.39
C THR A 34 3.61 -2.02 11.60
N PRO A 35 2.74 -3.00 11.87
CA PRO A 35 1.35 -2.73 12.19
C PRO A 35 1.24 -1.96 13.51
N THR A 36 0.31 -1.03 13.57
CA THR A 36 0.11 -0.16 14.73
C THR A 36 -0.75 -0.79 15.83
N ALA A 37 -1.59 -1.77 15.49
CA ALA A 37 -2.43 -2.48 16.45
C ALA A 37 -2.92 -3.82 15.88
N THR A 38 -2.98 -4.84 16.72
CA THR A 38 -3.68 -6.09 16.45
C THR A 38 -5.11 -6.00 17.00
N ILE A 39 -6.04 -6.77 16.43
CA ILE A 39 -7.38 -6.87 16.99
C ILE A 39 -7.36 -7.61 18.35
N SER A 40 -8.31 -7.26 19.22
CA SER A 40 -8.38 -7.79 20.59
C SER A 40 -8.67 -9.29 20.62
N LYS A 41 -9.50 -9.79 19.71
CA LYS A 41 -9.84 -11.20 19.57
C LYS A 41 -9.60 -11.68 18.15
N ARG A 42 -8.51 -12.41 17.95
CA ARG A 42 -8.12 -12.90 16.63
C ARG A 42 -9.14 -13.89 16.06
N LEU A 43 -9.30 -13.82 14.74
CA LEU A 43 -10.13 -14.76 13.98
C LEU A 43 -9.35 -16.04 13.66
N PRO A 44 -10.05 -17.17 13.42
CA PRO A 44 -9.40 -18.39 12.97
C PRO A 44 -8.73 -18.18 11.61
N PRO A 45 -7.83 -19.09 11.20
CA PRO A 45 -7.19 -19.03 9.88
C PRO A 45 -8.21 -19.06 8.74
N LEU A 46 -8.01 -18.20 7.74
CA LEU A 46 -8.89 -18.03 6.59
C LEU A 46 -8.11 -18.17 5.29
N GLU A 47 -8.78 -18.61 4.24
CA GLU A 47 -8.28 -18.48 2.88
C GLU A 47 -8.43 -17.03 2.42
N ILE A 48 -7.34 -16.45 1.89
CA ILE A 48 -7.27 -15.02 1.57
C ILE A 48 -7.21 -14.83 0.07
N THR A 49 -8.16 -14.07 -0.47
CA THR A 49 -8.21 -13.69 -1.88
C THR A 49 -8.35 -12.18 -2.04
N ALA A 50 -7.95 -11.66 -3.21
CA ALA A 50 -8.12 -10.25 -3.52
C ALA A 50 -8.55 -10.07 -4.97
N ASP A 51 -9.52 -9.17 -5.15
CA ASP A 51 -9.96 -8.67 -6.44
C ASP A 51 -9.47 -7.22 -6.56
N PRO A 52 -8.47 -6.95 -7.40
CA PRO A 52 -7.93 -5.61 -7.53
C PRO A 52 -8.91 -4.63 -8.19
N GLY A 53 -9.95 -5.11 -8.89
CA GLY A 53 -10.94 -4.27 -9.54
C GLY A 53 -10.32 -3.16 -10.39
N PRO A 54 -10.82 -1.90 -10.27
CA PRO A 54 -10.29 -0.76 -11.04
C PRO A 54 -8.82 -0.46 -10.78
N LEU A 55 -8.26 -0.90 -9.65
CA LEU A 55 -6.84 -0.67 -9.31
C LEU A 55 -5.88 -1.34 -10.29
N ALA A 56 -6.30 -2.46 -10.89
CA ALA A 56 -5.49 -3.19 -11.88
C ALA A 56 -5.20 -2.37 -13.15
N MET A 57 -5.98 -1.32 -13.41
CA MET A 57 -5.85 -0.47 -14.60
C MET A 57 -5.02 0.80 -14.34
N ASN A 58 -4.53 1.01 -13.11
CA ASN A 58 -3.72 2.18 -12.80
C ASN A 58 -2.29 2.06 -13.35
N ASP A 59 -1.68 3.20 -13.65
CA ASP A 59 -0.28 3.29 -14.04
C ASP A 59 0.63 2.71 -12.94
N GLY A 60 1.46 1.73 -13.30
CA GLY A 60 2.39 1.09 -12.36
C GLY A 60 1.75 0.09 -11.40
N ALA A 61 0.46 -0.24 -11.55
CA ALA A 61 -0.21 -1.27 -10.76
C ALA A 61 0.43 -2.66 -10.99
N LEU A 62 0.65 -3.38 -9.90
CA LEU A 62 0.97 -4.81 -9.94
C LEU A 62 -0.23 -5.58 -9.40
N PRO A 63 -0.79 -6.52 -10.17
CA PRO A 63 -2.00 -7.26 -9.79
C PRO A 63 -1.87 -8.02 -8.47
N GLU A 64 -0.65 -8.42 -8.11
CA GLU A 64 -0.36 -9.13 -6.85
C GLU A 64 -0.27 -8.23 -5.61
N ASP A 65 -0.09 -6.91 -5.76
CA ASP A 65 0.09 -6.01 -4.62
C ASP A 65 -1.12 -5.97 -3.67
N PRO A 66 -2.39 -5.92 -4.14
CA PRO A 66 -3.55 -5.97 -3.25
C PRO A 66 -3.62 -7.25 -2.41
N LEU A 67 -3.39 -8.40 -3.03
CA LEU A 67 -3.37 -9.68 -2.32
C LEU A 67 -2.23 -9.75 -1.30
N ARG A 68 -1.04 -9.31 -1.69
CA ARG A 68 0.15 -9.31 -0.82
C ARG A 68 -0.04 -8.41 0.39
N LEU A 69 -0.58 -7.21 0.21
CA LEU A 69 -0.86 -6.28 1.30
C LEU A 69 -1.95 -6.81 2.24
N PHE A 70 -3.04 -7.30 1.66
CA PHE A 70 -4.16 -7.83 2.42
C PHE A 70 -3.76 -9.06 3.22
N LYS A 71 -3.02 -9.98 2.61
CA LYS A 71 -2.49 -11.17 3.30
C LYS A 71 -1.57 -10.78 4.46
N ALA A 72 -0.67 -9.82 4.23
CA ALA A 72 0.22 -9.33 5.28
C ALA A 72 -0.53 -8.66 6.43
N GLU A 73 -1.57 -7.88 6.13
CA GLU A 73 -2.41 -7.22 7.13
C GLU A 73 -3.20 -8.24 7.96
N LEU A 74 -3.88 -9.18 7.32
CA LEU A 74 -4.67 -10.20 8.02
C LEU A 74 -3.80 -11.11 8.87
N GLN A 75 -2.72 -11.66 8.33
CA GLN A 75 -1.85 -12.58 9.06
C GLN A 75 -1.19 -11.93 10.28
N ARG A 76 -0.83 -10.65 10.19
CA ARG A 76 -0.20 -9.95 11.31
C ARG A 76 -1.17 -9.51 12.38
N ASN A 77 -2.33 -8.99 12.00
CA ASN A 77 -3.18 -8.20 12.87
C ASN A 77 -4.52 -8.86 13.20
N VAL A 78 -5.02 -9.75 12.35
CA VAL A 78 -6.41 -10.22 12.42
C VAL A 78 -6.50 -11.72 12.71
N LEU A 79 -5.68 -12.53 12.05
CA LEU A 79 -5.77 -13.98 12.14
C LEU A 79 -4.90 -14.55 13.25
N GLU A 80 -5.29 -15.69 13.77
CA GLU A 80 -4.42 -16.53 14.60
C GLU A 80 -3.23 -17.03 13.79
N PRO A 81 -2.03 -17.14 14.40
CA PRO A 81 -0.88 -17.80 13.77
C PRO A 81 -1.27 -19.23 13.43
N THR A 82 -0.99 -19.63 12.24
CA THR A 82 -1.64 -20.77 11.63
C THR A 82 -1.14 -22.10 11.97
N ASP A 83 -2.10 -23.01 12.08
CA ASP A 83 -2.02 -24.40 11.68
C ASP A 83 -2.69 -24.61 10.29
N THR A 84 -2.71 -25.82 9.79
CA THR A 84 -3.08 -26.19 8.43
C THR A 84 -4.57 -26.08 8.08
N ALA A 85 -5.44 -25.84 9.05
CA ALA A 85 -6.89 -25.81 8.86
C ALA A 85 -7.41 -24.39 8.68
N THR A 86 -8.18 -24.14 7.62
CA THR A 86 -8.89 -22.87 7.36
C THR A 86 -10.39 -23.01 7.65
N PHE A 87 -11.00 -21.98 8.22
CA PHE A 87 -12.39 -21.98 8.69
C PHE A 87 -13.30 -21.01 7.93
N GLY A 88 -12.88 -20.58 6.75
CA GLY A 88 -13.64 -19.69 5.90
C GLY A 88 -12.75 -18.90 4.96
N TYR A 89 -13.32 -17.83 4.41
CA TYR A 89 -12.68 -17.01 3.38
C TYR A 89 -12.70 -15.54 3.77
N ALA A 90 -11.62 -14.84 3.43
CA ALA A 90 -11.53 -13.39 3.47
C ALA A 90 -11.22 -12.87 2.05
N ARG A 91 -12.14 -12.12 1.48
CA ARG A 91 -11.99 -11.54 0.13
C ARG A 91 -11.89 -10.03 0.21
N LEU A 92 -10.80 -9.48 -0.33
CA LEU A 92 -10.66 -8.05 -0.58
C LEU A 92 -11.23 -7.72 -1.96
N VAL A 93 -12.03 -6.66 -2.06
CA VAL A 93 -12.53 -6.12 -3.32
C VAL A 93 -12.24 -4.62 -3.35
N VAL A 94 -11.50 -4.16 -4.35
CA VAL A 94 -11.31 -2.72 -4.57
C VAL A 94 -12.44 -2.21 -5.47
N THR A 95 -13.34 -1.39 -4.90
CA THR A 95 -14.59 -0.99 -5.58
C THR A 95 -14.47 0.31 -6.35
N LYS A 96 -13.66 1.25 -5.87
CA LYS A 96 -13.45 2.56 -6.50
C LYS A 96 -11.98 2.97 -6.41
N VAL A 97 -11.47 3.52 -7.50
CA VAL A 97 -10.15 4.12 -7.56
C VAL A 97 -10.20 5.40 -8.39
N LYS A 98 -9.59 6.45 -7.87
CA LYS A 98 -9.38 7.70 -8.60
C LYS A 98 -7.94 8.12 -8.42
N THR A 99 -7.16 8.07 -9.47
CA THR A 99 -5.78 8.55 -9.48
C THR A 99 -5.67 9.87 -10.21
N VAL A 100 -5.02 10.84 -9.58
CA VAL A 100 -4.81 12.17 -10.13
C VAL A 100 -3.31 12.48 -10.11
N ARG A 101 -2.79 12.79 -11.28
CA ARG A 101 -1.42 13.28 -11.47
C ARG A 101 -1.44 14.79 -11.57
N THR A 102 -0.76 15.48 -10.66
CA THR A 102 -0.68 16.95 -10.61
C THR A 102 0.76 17.42 -10.75
N GLY A 103 0.96 18.59 -11.35
CA GLY A 103 2.29 19.18 -11.49
C GLY A 103 2.84 19.20 -12.92
N ARG A 104 2.06 18.78 -13.94
CA ARG A 104 2.52 18.85 -15.35
C ARG A 104 2.97 20.24 -15.79
N SER A 105 2.28 21.29 -15.33
CA SER A 105 2.69 22.69 -15.59
C SER A 105 4.01 23.04 -14.89
N LEU A 106 4.21 22.53 -13.68
CA LEU A 106 5.46 22.71 -12.93
C LEU A 106 6.62 21.99 -13.64
N GLN A 107 6.37 20.82 -14.15
CA GLN A 107 7.35 20.04 -14.93
C GLN A 107 7.75 20.80 -16.20
N ALA A 108 6.80 21.37 -16.93
CA ALA A 108 7.08 22.19 -18.10
C ALA A 108 7.91 23.44 -17.75
N ALA A 109 7.57 24.13 -16.67
CA ALA A 109 8.34 25.29 -16.18
C ALA A 109 9.77 24.90 -15.79
N GLN A 110 9.96 23.72 -15.17
CA GLN A 110 11.28 23.24 -14.78
C GLN A 110 12.15 22.85 -15.99
N VAL A 111 11.57 22.32 -17.06
CA VAL A 111 12.30 22.06 -18.30
C VAL A 111 12.81 23.37 -18.91
N ILE A 112 11.99 24.42 -18.94
CA ILE A 112 12.37 25.75 -19.44
C ILE A 112 13.51 26.37 -18.61
N THR A 113 13.52 26.13 -17.29
CA THR A 113 14.54 26.62 -16.36
C THR A 113 15.70 25.64 -16.15
N PHE A 114 15.92 24.70 -17.09
CA PHE A 114 16.98 23.68 -17.03
C PHE A 114 17.02 22.90 -15.71
N LEU A 115 15.84 22.58 -15.12
CA LEU A 115 15.68 21.84 -13.89
C LEU A 115 16.32 22.49 -12.64
N ILE A 116 16.71 23.77 -12.72
CA ILE A 116 17.32 24.47 -11.59
C ILE A 116 16.50 24.34 -10.30
N PRO A 117 15.15 24.53 -10.29
CA PRO A 117 14.37 24.37 -9.07
C PRO A 117 14.42 22.95 -8.50
N SER A 118 14.54 21.91 -9.36
CA SER A 118 14.64 20.51 -8.92
C SER A 118 15.96 20.21 -8.23
N ILE A 119 17.05 20.88 -8.59
CA ILE A 119 18.35 20.77 -7.90
C ILE A 119 18.22 21.27 -6.45
N PHE A 120 17.35 22.24 -6.19
CA PHE A 120 17.04 22.75 -4.85
C PHE A 120 15.88 21.99 -4.17
N GLY A 121 15.48 20.82 -4.70
CA GLY A 121 14.49 19.94 -4.08
C GLY A 121 13.03 20.28 -4.40
N ALA A 122 12.78 21.15 -5.38
CA ALA A 122 11.41 21.38 -5.87
C ALA A 122 10.86 20.09 -6.48
N PRO A 123 9.59 19.75 -6.18
CA PRO A 123 8.98 18.55 -6.72
C PRO A 123 8.72 18.67 -8.22
N LEU A 124 8.85 17.55 -8.92
CA LEU A 124 8.49 17.45 -10.34
C LEU A 124 6.97 17.31 -10.49
N GLU A 125 6.37 16.46 -9.67
CA GLU A 125 4.95 16.16 -9.72
C GLU A 125 4.48 15.45 -8.44
N TRP A 126 3.17 15.27 -8.32
CA TRP A 126 2.53 14.47 -7.27
C TRP A 126 1.56 13.48 -7.89
N TYR A 127 1.58 12.27 -7.35
CA TYR A 127 0.56 11.25 -7.57
C TYR A 127 -0.35 11.18 -6.35
N LYS A 128 -1.64 11.36 -6.57
CA LYS A 128 -2.68 11.23 -5.54
C LYS A 128 -3.60 10.09 -5.94
N THR A 129 -3.84 9.17 -5.02
CA THR A 129 -4.80 8.08 -5.20
C THR A 129 -5.83 8.14 -4.09
N ASP A 130 -7.11 8.18 -4.46
CA ASP A 130 -8.26 8.00 -3.59
C ASP A 130 -8.89 6.66 -3.96
N LEU A 131 -9.02 5.75 -3.01
CA LEU A 131 -9.65 4.45 -3.25
C LEU A 131 -10.65 4.07 -2.17
N GLN A 132 -11.55 3.16 -2.53
CA GLN A 132 -12.45 2.49 -1.61
C GLN A 132 -12.27 0.99 -1.78
N ALA A 133 -12.14 0.30 -0.65
CA ALA A 133 -12.00 -1.15 -0.59
C ALA A 133 -13.02 -1.75 0.36
N GLU A 134 -13.39 -2.98 0.10
CA GLU A 134 -14.32 -3.78 0.89
C GLU A 134 -13.66 -5.11 1.24
N VAL A 135 -13.83 -5.54 2.48
CA VAL A 135 -13.43 -6.87 2.94
C VAL A 135 -14.70 -7.67 3.24
N GLN A 136 -14.87 -8.76 2.53
CA GLN A 136 -15.95 -9.72 2.69
C GLN A 136 -15.45 -10.91 3.48
N MET A 137 -16.15 -11.22 4.58
CA MET A 137 -15.85 -12.36 5.45
C MET A 137 -16.91 -13.43 5.24
N MET A 138 -16.49 -14.65 4.92
CA MET A 138 -17.37 -15.77 4.60
C MET A 138 -17.01 -16.99 5.46
N ASN A 139 -17.99 -17.83 5.79
CA ASN A 139 -17.74 -19.11 6.43
C ASN A 139 -17.24 -20.17 5.44
N ALA A 140 -16.97 -21.38 5.91
CA ALA A 140 -16.48 -22.49 5.08
C ALA A 140 -17.45 -22.90 3.96
N ASN A 141 -18.74 -22.62 4.11
CA ASN A 141 -19.78 -22.89 3.10
C ASN A 141 -19.90 -21.78 2.06
N GLY A 142 -19.12 -20.70 2.16
CA GLY A 142 -19.20 -19.53 1.28
C GLY A 142 -20.33 -18.55 1.61
N GLU A 143 -20.97 -18.70 2.77
CA GLU A 143 -22.01 -17.79 3.23
C GLU A 143 -21.35 -16.49 3.74
N LEU A 144 -21.86 -15.34 3.29
CA LEU A 144 -21.36 -14.02 3.68
C LEU A 144 -21.75 -13.68 5.12
N LEU A 145 -20.77 -13.56 5.98
CA LEU A 145 -20.96 -13.20 7.40
C LEU A 145 -20.94 -11.70 7.65
N GLY A 146 -20.27 -10.94 6.77
CA GLY A 146 -20.20 -9.49 6.85
C GLY A 146 -19.31 -8.87 5.79
N THR A 147 -19.59 -7.58 5.50
CA THR A 147 -18.81 -6.73 4.61
C THR A 147 -18.33 -5.49 5.37
N TYR A 148 -17.06 -5.17 5.24
CA TYR A 148 -16.41 -4.06 5.94
C TYR A 148 -15.75 -3.15 4.92
N THR A 149 -16.04 -1.85 5.00
CA THR A 149 -15.58 -0.89 3.99
C THR A 149 -14.59 0.10 4.58
N GLY A 150 -13.59 0.46 3.79
CA GLY A 150 -12.63 1.48 4.13
C GLY A 150 -12.29 2.35 2.92
N LYS A 151 -11.89 3.57 3.20
CA LYS A 151 -11.40 4.52 2.20
C LYS A 151 -9.95 4.85 2.51
N GLY A 152 -9.16 5.01 1.49
CA GLY A 152 -7.77 5.43 1.65
C GLY A 152 -7.41 6.49 0.66
N THR A 153 -6.58 7.42 1.10
CA THR A 153 -6.04 8.49 0.29
C THR A 153 -4.53 8.50 0.38
N SER A 154 -3.89 8.93 -0.67
CA SER A 154 -2.43 9.05 -0.67
C SER A 154 -1.98 10.26 -1.47
N SER A 155 -0.79 10.75 -1.15
CA SER A 155 -0.12 11.77 -1.93
C SER A 155 1.37 11.47 -1.94
N VAL A 156 1.89 11.08 -3.11
CA VAL A 156 3.28 10.71 -3.30
C VAL A 156 3.99 11.77 -4.15
N LYS A 157 5.07 12.29 -3.62
CA LYS A 157 5.90 13.32 -4.24
C LYS A 157 7.00 12.68 -5.09
N VAL A 158 7.11 13.11 -6.34
CA VAL A 158 8.24 12.81 -7.22
C VAL A 158 9.22 13.95 -7.18
N ALA A 159 10.49 13.70 -6.88
CA ALA A 159 11.54 14.69 -6.86
C ALA A 159 12.91 14.05 -7.12
N MET A 160 13.88 14.81 -7.64
CA MET A 160 15.21 14.29 -7.98
C MET A 160 15.98 13.77 -6.75
N TYR A 161 15.90 14.45 -5.60
CA TYR A 161 16.76 14.14 -4.44
C TYR A 161 16.01 13.71 -3.18
N SER A 162 14.72 14.00 -3.03
CA SER A 162 13.99 13.77 -1.78
C SER A 162 12.61 13.15 -1.98
N GLY A 163 12.42 12.47 -3.10
CA GLY A 163 11.15 11.85 -3.48
C GLY A 163 11.32 10.44 -4.01
N TYR A 164 10.26 9.96 -4.59
CA TYR A 164 10.24 8.67 -5.29
C TYR A 164 10.47 8.89 -6.78
N SER A 165 10.90 7.85 -7.48
CA SER A 165 11.01 7.89 -8.94
C SER A 165 9.64 8.04 -9.59
N GLN A 166 9.61 8.56 -10.80
CA GLN A 166 8.37 8.74 -11.57
C GLN A 166 7.69 7.40 -11.89
N THR A 167 8.47 6.34 -12.02
CA THR A 167 7.97 4.97 -12.27
C THR A 167 7.42 4.28 -11.02
N GLU A 168 7.95 4.58 -9.84
CA GLU A 168 7.51 3.96 -8.59
C GLU A 168 6.40 4.72 -7.87
N ALA A 169 6.31 6.03 -8.11
CA ALA A 169 5.38 6.89 -7.39
C ALA A 169 3.89 6.52 -7.59
N PRO A 170 3.40 6.14 -8.78
CA PRO A 170 2.02 5.69 -8.97
C PRO A 170 1.72 4.45 -8.12
N ARG A 171 2.54 3.42 -8.26
CA ARG A 171 2.40 2.18 -7.48
C ARG A 171 2.43 2.44 -5.97
N LEU A 172 3.34 3.28 -5.52
CA LEU A 172 3.44 3.63 -4.11
C LEU A 172 2.21 4.38 -3.61
N ALA A 173 1.64 5.27 -4.42
CA ALA A 173 0.41 5.96 -4.09
C ALA A 173 -0.74 4.96 -3.87
N ASP A 174 -0.89 3.99 -4.76
CA ASP A 174 -1.91 2.95 -4.66
C ASP A 174 -1.72 2.07 -3.42
N VAL A 175 -0.50 1.65 -3.15
CA VAL A 175 -0.14 0.84 -1.97
C VAL A 175 -0.42 1.58 -0.66
N ILE A 176 -0.08 2.86 -0.56
CA ILE A 176 -0.35 3.68 0.63
C ILE A 176 -1.86 3.87 0.83
N ALA A 177 -2.59 4.20 -0.24
CA ALA A 177 -4.04 4.37 -0.16
C ALA A 177 -4.75 3.06 0.25
N LEU A 178 -4.35 1.92 -0.31
CA LEU A 178 -4.92 0.63 0.08
C LEU A 178 -4.63 0.29 1.54
N ARG A 179 -3.41 0.56 2.01
CA ARG A 179 -3.06 0.37 3.42
C ARG A 179 -3.91 1.22 4.35
N GLU A 180 -4.15 2.47 4.00
CA GLU A 180 -5.02 3.35 4.78
C GLU A 180 -6.46 2.84 4.83
N ALA A 181 -7.00 2.35 3.69
CA ALA A 181 -8.31 1.73 3.65
C ALA A 181 -8.39 0.49 4.56
N LEU A 182 -7.38 -0.39 4.54
CA LEU A 182 -7.29 -1.55 5.41
C LEU A 182 -7.18 -1.16 6.89
N ALA A 183 -6.47 -0.09 7.20
CA ALA A 183 -6.38 0.44 8.57
C ALA A 183 -7.74 0.92 9.11
N GLN A 184 -8.63 1.43 8.24
CA GLN A 184 -10.01 1.79 8.62
C GLN A 184 -10.94 0.58 8.75
N ILE A 185 -10.66 -0.51 8.03
CA ILE A 185 -11.43 -1.75 8.12
C ILE A 185 -11.10 -2.51 9.40
N ARG A 186 -9.85 -2.47 9.86
CA ARG A 186 -9.38 -3.21 11.04
C ARG A 186 -10.22 -3.00 12.30
N PRO A 187 -10.55 -1.78 12.77
CA PRO A 187 -11.40 -1.58 13.95
C PRO A 187 -12.83 -2.11 13.75
N GLN A 188 -13.34 -2.12 12.52
CA GLN A 188 -14.64 -2.72 12.22
C GLN A 188 -14.59 -4.24 12.39
N LEU A 189 -13.50 -4.89 11.93
CA LEU A 189 -13.25 -6.30 12.14
C LEU A 189 -13.04 -6.63 13.62
N ASP A 190 -12.37 -5.78 14.37
CA ASP A 190 -12.17 -5.95 15.81
C ASP A 190 -13.51 -5.98 16.55
N THR A 191 -14.37 -5.00 16.30
CA THR A 191 -15.72 -4.96 16.86
C THR A 191 -16.54 -6.19 16.48
N ALA A 192 -16.44 -6.65 15.22
CA ALA A 192 -17.18 -7.80 14.71
C ALA A 192 -16.59 -9.16 15.13
N SER A 193 -15.35 -9.21 15.57
CA SER A 193 -14.58 -10.44 15.80
C SER A 193 -15.27 -11.40 16.78
N THR A 194 -15.92 -10.85 17.82
CA THR A 194 -16.65 -11.64 18.83
C THR A 194 -17.82 -12.40 18.21
N ARG A 195 -18.48 -11.82 17.21
CA ARG A 195 -19.59 -12.44 16.47
C ARG A 195 -19.08 -13.35 15.34
N LEU A 196 -18.08 -12.92 14.60
CA LEU A 196 -17.57 -13.65 13.45
C LEU A 196 -16.92 -14.97 13.83
N ARG A 197 -16.11 -14.98 14.91
CA ARG A 197 -15.37 -16.16 15.34
C ARG A 197 -16.25 -17.41 15.53
N PRO A 198 -17.32 -17.39 16.35
CA PRO A 198 -18.17 -18.57 16.51
C PRO A 198 -18.87 -18.99 15.22
N LEU A 199 -19.31 -18.04 14.39
CA LEU A 199 -19.97 -18.35 13.11
C LEU A 199 -19.03 -19.05 12.12
N MET A 200 -17.74 -18.65 12.06
CA MET A 200 -16.72 -19.33 11.26
C MET A 200 -16.44 -20.74 11.79
N MET A 201 -16.27 -20.89 13.11
CA MET A 201 -16.01 -22.20 13.72
C MET A 201 -17.17 -23.16 13.54
N THR A 202 -18.42 -22.69 13.62
CA THR A 202 -19.62 -23.52 13.41
C THR A 202 -19.75 -23.98 11.96
N GLY A 203 -19.25 -23.20 10.98
CA GLY A 203 -19.21 -23.58 9.57
C GLY A 203 -18.26 -24.75 9.26
N GLY A 204 -17.43 -25.15 10.22
CA GLY A 204 -16.44 -26.20 10.04
C GLY A 204 -15.20 -25.76 9.28
N GLN A 205 -14.39 -26.75 8.89
CA GLN A 205 -13.17 -26.52 8.10
C GLN A 205 -13.48 -26.46 6.61
N VAL A 206 -12.72 -25.66 5.88
CA VAL A 206 -12.77 -25.61 4.41
C VAL A 206 -12.17 -26.92 3.87
N ASN A 207 -13.01 -27.81 3.39
CA ASN A 207 -12.59 -29.10 2.82
C ASN A 207 -12.08 -28.99 1.38
N ASN A 208 -12.29 -27.84 0.71
CA ASN A 208 -11.82 -27.59 -0.63
C ASN A 208 -11.35 -26.13 -0.75
N PRO A 209 -10.04 -25.87 -0.97
CA PRO A 209 -9.47 -24.52 -0.93
C PRO A 209 -9.80 -23.68 -2.17
N THR A 210 -10.92 -23.91 -2.83
CA THR A 210 -11.39 -23.09 -3.96
C THR A 210 -12.70 -22.41 -3.61
N LEU A 211 -12.75 -21.09 -3.67
CA LEU A 211 -13.98 -20.32 -3.53
C LEU A 211 -15.07 -20.87 -4.47
N PRO A 212 -16.28 -21.17 -3.97
CA PRO A 212 -17.40 -21.47 -4.85
C PRO A 212 -17.64 -20.26 -5.78
N GLY A 213 -17.46 -20.45 -7.06
CA GLY A 213 -17.64 -19.42 -8.09
C GLY A 213 -16.38 -18.97 -8.84
N SER A 214 -15.19 -19.47 -8.51
CA SER A 214 -14.00 -19.34 -9.35
C SER A 214 -14.04 -20.34 -10.49
N SER A 215 -14.97 -20.16 -11.45
CA SER A 215 -14.88 -20.85 -12.73
C SER A 215 -13.63 -20.33 -13.46
N LYS A 216 -12.72 -21.24 -13.77
CA LYS A 216 -11.58 -20.99 -14.68
C LYS A 216 -12.10 -20.36 -15.97
N GLN A 217 -11.72 -19.13 -16.24
CA GLN A 217 -11.69 -18.54 -17.58
C GLN A 217 -10.32 -18.75 -18.18
#